data_5d40a81dab658a7b0355d503cb04daad
#
_entry.id   5d40a81dab658a7b0355d503cb04daad
#
_cell.length_a   1.000
_cell.length_b   1.000
_cell.length_c   1.000
_cell.angle_alpha   90.00
_cell.angle_beta   90.00
_cell.angle_gamma   90.00
#
_symmetry.space_group_name_H-M   'P 1'
#
loop_
_entity.id
_entity.type
_entity.pdbx_description
1 polymer ?
#
loop_
_entity_poly.entity_id
_entity_poly.type
_entity_poly.pdbx_seq_one_letter_code
_entity_poly.pdbx_strand_id
1 'polypeptide(L)'
;GNDEFLTVTNNSTLNTGATKPANITGDTVSVTVDSGSTITSNTVSIFADDTSDLTISNSGTISSSGIVAIDVKGTTDASITNNSGGQISATRNTIRISKSTSNSTTGLTITNSGTIEATDQGSAIFAADSNTAATVTNNSSGTMTNSDSSNATIRVGASSSVTNSGTIKNDVGNDAIKLYGNNSTITLKDKGIVVGKLDALLRTGSTLKINHGVGQSYFYETEGDFTLKDLDGNQVVKGSAGSVGQGGSETLDELLSYKSLNIRQFLTS
;
A
#
# COMPACT_ATOMS: atom_id res chain seq x y z
N GLY A 1 12.20 2.90 -28.99
CA GLY A 1 11.94 2.17 -27.78
C GLY A 1 11.68 0.71 -28.10
N ASN A 2 12.10 -0.19 -27.25
CA ASN A 2 11.77 -1.60 -27.37
C ASN A 2 10.70 -1.91 -26.34
N ASP A 3 9.54 -2.36 -26.81
CA ASP A 3 8.48 -2.86 -25.95
C ASP A 3 8.81 -4.30 -25.54
N GLU A 4 8.78 -4.60 -24.26
CA GLU A 4 9.01 -5.95 -23.73
C GLU A 4 7.74 -6.51 -23.10
N PHE A 5 7.41 -7.74 -23.45
CA PHE A 5 6.24 -8.44 -22.94
C PHE A 5 6.66 -9.78 -22.33
N LEU A 6 6.31 -10.00 -21.09
CA LEU A 6 6.42 -11.30 -20.41
C LEU A 6 5.03 -11.80 -20.04
N THR A 7 4.61 -12.91 -20.62
CA THR A 7 3.34 -13.55 -20.27
C THR A 7 3.60 -14.96 -19.78
N VAL A 8 3.08 -15.27 -18.57
CA VAL A 8 3.16 -16.61 -17.96
C VAL A 8 1.74 -17.16 -17.87
N THR A 9 1.45 -18.15 -18.72
CA THR A 9 0.08 -18.67 -18.95
C THR A 9 0.00 -20.19 -18.78
N ASN A 10 -1.19 -20.72 -18.84
CA ASN A 10 -1.46 -22.17 -18.90
C ASN A 10 -0.92 -22.98 -17.72
N ASN A 11 -1.04 -22.47 -16.50
CA ASN A 11 -0.49 -23.08 -15.28
C ASN A 11 1.02 -23.33 -15.32
N SER A 12 1.74 -22.49 -16.07
CA SER A 12 3.18 -22.57 -16.19
C SER A 12 3.89 -21.99 -14.96
N THR A 13 5.10 -22.46 -14.72
CA THR A 13 5.98 -21.90 -13.69
C THR A 13 7.23 -21.33 -14.36
N LEU A 14 7.50 -20.05 -14.13
CA LEU A 14 8.76 -19.43 -14.44
C LEU A 14 9.59 -19.35 -13.15
N ASN A 15 10.64 -20.20 -13.06
CA ASN A 15 11.59 -20.17 -11.96
C ASN A 15 12.85 -19.44 -12.41
N THR A 16 13.09 -18.27 -11.86
CA THR A 16 14.25 -17.44 -12.21
C THR A 16 15.52 -17.81 -11.42
N GLY A 17 15.43 -18.81 -10.52
CA GLY A 17 16.59 -19.36 -9.81
C GLY A 17 17.16 -18.45 -8.72
N ALA A 18 18.36 -18.80 -8.25
CA ALA A 18 18.99 -18.14 -7.10
C ALA A 18 19.75 -16.85 -7.45
N THR A 19 20.03 -16.57 -8.71
CA THR A 19 21.04 -15.58 -9.09
C THR A 19 20.58 -14.51 -10.07
N LYS A 20 19.43 -14.67 -10.70
CA LYS A 20 18.91 -13.63 -11.65
C LYS A 20 17.39 -13.54 -11.54
N PRO A 21 16.85 -12.36 -11.21
CA PRO A 21 15.44 -12.07 -11.39
C PRO A 21 15.05 -12.13 -12.88
N ALA A 22 13.77 -12.18 -13.20
CA ALA A 22 13.29 -11.74 -14.50
C ALA A 22 13.68 -10.25 -14.60
N ASN A 23 14.86 -9.99 -15.18
CA ASN A 23 15.35 -8.65 -15.38
C ASN A 23 14.68 -8.07 -16.62
N ILE A 24 13.93 -7.02 -16.42
CA ILE A 24 13.11 -6.41 -17.45
C ILE A 24 13.59 -4.99 -17.63
N THR A 25 14.06 -4.69 -18.84
CA THR A 25 14.58 -3.39 -19.23
C THR A 25 13.96 -2.99 -20.56
N GLY A 26 13.42 -1.82 -20.67
CA GLY A 26 12.81 -1.36 -21.91
C GLY A 26 12.02 -0.07 -21.67
N ASP A 27 11.54 0.57 -22.73
CA ASP A 27 10.78 1.80 -22.60
C ASP A 27 9.35 1.49 -22.10
N THR A 28 8.72 0.47 -22.65
CA THR A 28 7.39 0.01 -22.22
C THR A 28 7.46 -1.48 -21.87
N VAL A 29 7.13 -1.83 -20.64
CA VAL A 29 7.23 -3.20 -20.18
C VAL A 29 5.89 -3.69 -19.63
N SER A 30 5.45 -4.85 -20.10
CA SER A 30 4.24 -5.49 -19.60
C SER A 30 4.52 -6.92 -19.12
N VAL A 31 4.11 -7.21 -17.89
CA VAL A 31 4.18 -8.54 -17.30
C VAL A 31 2.77 -9.01 -16.95
N THR A 32 2.36 -10.13 -17.50
CA THR A 32 1.07 -10.75 -17.19
C THR A 32 1.28 -12.14 -16.62
N VAL A 33 0.67 -12.42 -15.48
CA VAL A 33 0.68 -13.74 -14.83
C VAL A 33 -0.76 -14.21 -14.71
N ASP A 34 -1.13 -15.20 -15.50
CA ASP A 34 -2.49 -15.74 -15.53
C ASP A 34 -2.78 -16.60 -14.29
N SER A 35 -4.07 -16.81 -14.03
CA SER A 35 -4.52 -17.68 -12.94
C SER A 35 -3.90 -19.09 -13.08
N GLY A 36 -3.41 -19.63 -11.95
CA GLY A 36 -2.70 -20.90 -11.90
C GLY A 36 -1.25 -20.86 -12.34
N SER A 37 -0.79 -19.75 -12.92
CA SER A 37 0.62 -19.56 -13.31
C SER A 37 1.45 -18.97 -12.18
N THR A 38 2.78 -19.20 -12.21
CA THR A 38 3.67 -18.79 -11.14
C THR A 38 4.98 -18.20 -11.67
N ILE A 39 5.40 -17.06 -11.10
CA ILE A 39 6.77 -16.57 -11.18
C ILE A 39 7.39 -16.74 -9.79
N THR A 40 8.52 -17.42 -9.69
CA THR A 40 9.18 -17.65 -8.40
C THR A 40 10.68 -17.44 -8.48
N SER A 41 11.29 -17.03 -7.38
CA SER A 41 12.72 -16.81 -7.23
C SER A 41 13.19 -17.01 -5.80
N ASN A 42 14.48 -17.24 -5.62
CA ASN A 42 15.14 -17.23 -4.31
C ASN A 42 15.71 -15.85 -3.92
N THR A 43 15.58 -14.84 -4.79
CA THR A 43 16.10 -13.48 -4.56
C THR A 43 15.05 -12.42 -4.88
N VAL A 44 14.93 -12.05 -6.15
CA VAL A 44 13.94 -11.10 -6.70
C VAL A 44 13.22 -11.80 -7.84
N SER A 45 11.89 -11.82 -7.84
CA SER A 45 11.15 -12.52 -8.91
C SER A 45 11.01 -11.65 -10.16
N ILE A 46 10.69 -10.37 -10.00
CA ILE A 46 10.62 -9.40 -11.09
C ILE A 46 11.47 -8.19 -10.70
N PHE A 47 12.41 -7.83 -11.54
CA PHE A 47 13.25 -6.66 -11.38
C PHE A 47 13.10 -5.74 -12.61
N ALA A 48 12.53 -4.57 -12.43
CA ALA A 48 12.42 -3.54 -13.44
C ALA A 48 13.42 -2.43 -13.13
N ASP A 49 14.36 -2.17 -14.02
CA ASP A 49 15.43 -1.18 -13.85
C ASP A 49 15.39 -0.16 -14.99
N ASP A 50 15.23 1.11 -14.64
CA ASP A 50 15.23 2.25 -15.56
C ASP A 50 14.25 2.08 -16.75
N THR A 51 13.03 1.58 -16.49
CA THR A 51 11.95 1.49 -17.48
C THR A 51 11.15 2.79 -17.52
N SER A 52 10.60 3.18 -18.67
CA SER A 52 9.72 4.35 -18.73
C SER A 52 8.33 4.04 -18.22
N ASP A 53 7.74 2.95 -18.72
CA ASP A 53 6.39 2.50 -18.34
C ASP A 53 6.43 1.03 -17.94
N LEU A 54 6.02 0.70 -16.73
CA LEU A 54 5.90 -0.66 -16.24
C LEU A 54 4.44 -1.00 -15.95
N THR A 55 3.94 -2.07 -16.55
CA THR A 55 2.63 -2.62 -16.20
C THR A 55 2.77 -4.07 -15.76
N ILE A 56 2.31 -4.39 -14.54
CA ILE A 56 2.25 -5.77 -14.03
C ILE A 56 0.79 -6.11 -13.73
N SER A 57 0.29 -7.19 -14.33
CA SER A 57 -1.03 -7.74 -14.04
C SER A 57 -0.88 -9.17 -13.53
N ASN A 58 -1.24 -9.40 -12.27
CA ASN A 58 -1.13 -10.71 -11.64
C ASN A 58 -2.49 -11.29 -11.26
N SER A 59 -2.84 -12.43 -11.86
CA SER A 59 -3.96 -13.28 -11.45
C SER A 59 -3.50 -14.63 -10.91
N GLY A 60 -2.19 -14.90 -10.96
CA GLY A 60 -1.53 -16.12 -10.47
C GLY A 60 -0.71 -15.85 -9.22
N THR A 61 0.51 -16.36 -9.19
CA THR A 61 1.43 -16.21 -8.06
C THR A 61 2.74 -15.58 -8.50
N ILE A 62 3.16 -14.52 -7.82
CA ILE A 62 4.51 -13.96 -7.90
C ILE A 62 5.12 -14.10 -6.51
N SER A 63 6.17 -14.91 -6.36
CA SER A 63 6.73 -15.18 -5.04
C SER A 63 8.25 -15.17 -5.00
N SER A 64 8.80 -14.70 -3.88
CA SER A 64 10.23 -14.79 -3.60
C SER A 64 10.45 -15.38 -2.21
N SER A 65 11.23 -16.48 -2.13
CA SER A 65 11.72 -16.99 -0.85
C SER A 65 12.91 -16.19 -0.31
N GLY A 66 13.35 -15.19 -1.05
CA GLY A 66 14.45 -14.30 -0.68
C GLY A 66 13.96 -12.91 -0.29
N ILE A 67 14.48 -11.89 -0.96
CA ILE A 67 14.40 -10.52 -0.48
C ILE A 67 13.14 -9.79 -0.96
N VAL A 68 12.77 -9.89 -2.27
CA VAL A 68 11.74 -9.06 -2.89
C VAL A 68 11.01 -9.85 -3.98
N ALA A 69 9.69 -9.74 -4.05
CA ALA A 69 8.94 -10.33 -5.16
C ALA A 69 8.99 -9.42 -6.39
N ILE A 70 8.71 -8.12 -6.23
CA ILE A 70 8.77 -7.13 -7.30
C ILE A 70 9.62 -5.95 -6.84
N ASP A 71 10.73 -5.69 -7.54
CA ASP A 71 11.61 -4.57 -7.31
C ASP A 71 11.56 -3.61 -8.50
N VAL A 72 11.09 -2.40 -8.27
CA VAL A 72 10.98 -1.34 -9.27
C VAL A 72 12.01 -0.27 -8.95
N LYS A 73 12.88 0.03 -9.91
CA LYS A 73 13.98 0.96 -9.73
C LYS A 73 14.10 1.92 -10.91
N GLY A 74 14.09 3.22 -10.63
CA GLY A 74 14.27 4.26 -11.65
C GLY A 74 13.16 4.34 -12.72
N THR A 75 12.00 3.73 -12.47
CA THR A 75 10.88 3.69 -13.41
C THR A 75 10.05 4.96 -13.33
N THR A 76 9.68 5.54 -14.48
CA THR A 76 8.92 6.79 -14.50
C THR A 76 7.47 6.58 -14.06
N ASP A 77 6.77 5.62 -14.67
CA ASP A 77 5.40 5.27 -14.31
C ASP A 77 5.28 3.75 -14.15
N ALA A 78 4.93 3.32 -12.95
CA ALA A 78 4.74 1.91 -12.65
C ALA A 78 3.30 1.62 -12.21
N SER A 79 2.67 0.66 -12.85
CA SER A 79 1.33 0.19 -12.50
C SER A 79 1.37 -1.30 -12.17
N ILE A 80 1.01 -1.66 -10.94
CA ILE A 80 0.96 -3.05 -10.47
C ILE A 80 -0.46 -3.36 -10.04
N THR A 81 -1.09 -4.29 -10.74
CA THR A 81 -2.44 -4.77 -10.42
C THR A 81 -2.37 -6.22 -9.96
N ASN A 82 -2.76 -6.47 -8.72
CA ASN A 82 -2.97 -7.81 -8.20
C ASN A 82 -4.46 -8.11 -8.20
N ASN A 83 -4.88 -8.92 -9.15
CA ASN A 83 -6.29 -9.26 -9.38
C ASN A 83 -6.84 -10.16 -8.27
N SER A 84 -8.16 -10.35 -8.25
CA SER A 84 -8.82 -11.29 -7.33
C SER A 84 -8.25 -12.70 -7.51
N GLY A 85 -7.84 -13.33 -6.40
CA GLY A 85 -7.15 -14.63 -6.38
C GLY A 85 -5.64 -14.55 -6.65
N GLY A 86 -5.12 -13.43 -7.15
CA GLY A 86 -3.69 -13.24 -7.33
C GLY A 86 -2.94 -13.15 -6.00
N GLN A 87 -1.73 -13.71 -5.96
CA GLN A 87 -0.86 -13.70 -4.80
C GLN A 87 0.50 -13.10 -5.15
N ILE A 88 0.96 -12.16 -4.33
CA ILE A 88 2.32 -11.61 -4.39
C ILE A 88 2.92 -11.73 -3.01
N SER A 89 4.05 -12.45 -2.87
CA SER A 89 4.65 -12.69 -1.56
C SER A 89 6.17 -12.67 -1.60
N ALA A 90 6.78 -12.22 -0.49
CA ALA A 90 8.22 -12.31 -0.30
C ALA A 90 8.56 -12.47 1.20
N THR A 91 9.77 -12.95 1.48
CA THR A 91 10.26 -13.05 2.86
C THR A 91 10.48 -11.67 3.46
N ARG A 92 10.89 -10.68 2.65
CA ARG A 92 11.10 -9.30 3.10
C ARG A 92 10.10 -8.34 2.46
N ASN A 93 10.58 -7.36 1.70
CA ASN A 93 9.68 -6.41 1.05
C ASN A 93 9.02 -7.06 -0.16
N THR A 94 7.71 -7.12 -0.19
CA THR A 94 7.01 -7.82 -1.28
C THR A 94 7.04 -6.99 -2.55
N ILE A 95 6.62 -5.75 -2.50
CA ILE A 95 6.77 -4.77 -3.58
C ILE A 95 7.69 -3.67 -3.05
N ARG A 96 8.83 -3.49 -3.69
CA ARG A 96 9.82 -2.50 -3.31
C ARG A 96 10.05 -1.49 -4.43
N ILE A 97 10.08 -0.22 -4.05
CA ILE A 97 10.58 0.84 -4.88
C ILE A 97 11.94 1.23 -4.38
N SER A 98 12.96 1.08 -5.21
CA SER A 98 14.32 1.45 -4.90
C SER A 98 14.82 2.59 -5.77
N LYS A 99 15.78 3.35 -5.25
CA LYS A 99 16.42 4.43 -6.01
C LYS A 99 17.34 3.87 -7.09
N SER A 100 17.24 4.41 -8.30
CA SER A 100 18.31 4.37 -9.26
C SER A 100 19.34 5.47 -8.94
N THR A 101 20.59 5.26 -9.34
CA THR A 101 21.61 6.30 -9.30
C THR A 101 21.35 7.40 -10.32
N SER A 102 20.60 7.09 -11.37
CA SER A 102 20.34 7.96 -12.51
C SER A 102 18.95 8.59 -12.49
N ASN A 103 17.94 7.85 -12.06
CA ASN A 103 16.54 8.27 -12.08
C ASN A 103 15.83 7.93 -10.79
N SER A 104 14.93 8.81 -10.35
CA SER A 104 13.98 8.51 -9.27
C SER A 104 12.74 7.87 -9.86
N THR A 105 12.20 6.85 -9.22
CA THR A 105 10.88 6.33 -9.59
C THR A 105 9.84 7.42 -9.30
N THR A 106 9.05 7.79 -10.30
CA THR A 106 7.95 8.74 -10.19
C THR A 106 6.67 8.04 -10.62
N GLY A 107 5.57 8.27 -9.93
CA GLY A 107 4.28 7.73 -10.36
C GLY A 107 4.15 6.20 -10.15
N LEU A 108 4.05 5.74 -8.90
CA LEU A 108 3.72 4.34 -8.61
C LEU A 108 2.23 4.19 -8.33
N THR A 109 1.58 3.30 -9.05
CA THR A 109 0.19 2.89 -8.77
C THR A 109 0.12 1.40 -8.44
N ILE A 110 -0.45 1.05 -7.30
CA ILE A 110 -0.69 -0.32 -6.88
C ILE A 110 -2.18 -0.50 -6.61
N THR A 111 -2.79 -1.48 -7.29
CA THR A 111 -4.19 -1.88 -7.07
C THR A 111 -4.22 -3.33 -6.63
N ASN A 112 -4.77 -3.61 -5.44
CA ASN A 112 -4.84 -4.95 -4.89
C ASN A 112 -6.29 -5.41 -4.69
N SER A 113 -6.64 -6.53 -5.29
CA SER A 113 -7.88 -7.29 -5.06
C SER A 113 -7.61 -8.72 -4.61
N GLY A 114 -6.34 -9.13 -4.55
CA GLY A 114 -5.83 -10.42 -4.08
C GLY A 114 -5.07 -10.31 -2.77
N THR A 115 -3.97 -11.03 -2.64
CA THR A 115 -3.11 -11.01 -1.44
C THR A 115 -1.73 -10.47 -1.76
N ILE A 116 -1.23 -9.53 -0.95
CA ILE A 116 0.16 -9.06 -0.95
C ILE A 116 0.71 -9.26 0.45
N GLU A 117 1.76 -10.07 0.59
CA GLU A 117 2.25 -10.51 1.90
C GLU A 117 3.78 -10.46 2.03
N ALA A 118 4.27 -9.86 3.10
CA ALA A 118 5.64 -9.99 3.57
C ALA A 118 5.67 -11.01 4.74
N THR A 119 6.33 -12.16 4.54
CA THR A 119 6.15 -13.31 5.44
C THR A 119 7.09 -13.33 6.66
N ASP A 120 8.13 -12.50 6.69
CA ASP A 120 9.10 -12.48 7.82
C ASP A 120 9.53 -11.04 8.14
N GLN A 121 10.38 -10.43 7.33
CA GLN A 121 10.92 -9.09 7.57
C GLN A 121 10.51 -8.12 6.44
N GLY A 122 10.23 -6.87 6.80
CA GLY A 122 9.93 -5.84 5.80
C GLY A 122 8.45 -5.54 5.65
N SER A 123 8.07 -5.05 4.48
CA SER A 123 6.75 -4.51 4.21
C SER A 123 6.09 -5.20 3.03
N ALA A 124 4.77 -5.34 3.04
CA ALA A 124 4.01 -5.71 1.83
C ALA A 124 4.25 -4.69 0.71
N ILE A 125 4.28 -3.40 1.05
CA ILE A 125 4.65 -2.32 0.13
C ILE A 125 5.71 -1.44 0.80
N PHE A 126 6.86 -1.30 0.12
CA PHE A 126 7.95 -0.42 0.51
C PHE A 126 8.22 0.60 -0.60
N ALA A 127 7.59 1.76 -0.50
CA ALA A 127 7.76 2.92 -1.38
C ALA A 127 8.12 4.15 -0.54
N ALA A 128 9.04 3.99 0.42
CA ALA A 128 9.36 4.98 1.43
C ALA A 128 10.44 5.98 1.01
N ASP A 129 10.84 5.98 -0.25
CA ASP A 129 11.69 7.05 -0.75
C ASP A 129 10.91 8.37 -0.73
N SER A 130 11.49 9.39 -0.12
CA SER A 130 10.85 10.69 0.09
C SER A 130 10.37 11.38 -1.20
N ASN A 131 10.88 10.97 -2.35
CA ASN A 131 10.61 11.60 -3.64
C ASN A 131 9.62 10.81 -4.53
N THR A 132 9.18 9.63 -4.09
CA THR A 132 8.23 8.81 -4.86
C THR A 132 6.83 8.97 -4.31
N ALA A 133 5.96 9.59 -5.08
CA ALA A 133 4.52 9.60 -4.80
C ALA A 133 3.93 8.24 -5.19
N ALA A 134 3.34 7.54 -4.24
CA ALA A 134 2.70 6.25 -4.47
C ALA A 134 1.18 6.36 -4.29
N THR A 135 0.43 5.80 -5.22
CA THR A 135 -1.02 5.59 -5.09
C THR A 135 -1.27 4.11 -4.84
N VAL A 136 -1.74 3.78 -3.65
CA VAL A 136 -2.04 2.40 -3.24
C VAL A 136 -3.54 2.27 -3.01
N THR A 137 -4.18 1.36 -3.72
CA THR A 137 -5.60 1.04 -3.53
C THR A 137 -5.75 -0.44 -3.15
N ASN A 138 -6.28 -0.69 -1.97
CA ASN A 138 -6.67 -2.02 -1.51
C ASN A 138 -8.19 -2.15 -1.61
N ASN A 139 -8.64 -2.90 -2.60
CA ASN A 139 -10.07 -3.13 -2.86
C ASN A 139 -10.71 -4.02 -1.80
N SER A 140 -12.04 -4.16 -1.80
CA SER A 140 -12.79 -4.87 -0.77
C SER A 140 -12.42 -6.35 -0.59
N SER A 141 -11.93 -7.01 -1.63
CA SER A 141 -11.40 -8.38 -1.56
C SER A 141 -9.90 -8.44 -1.25
N GLY A 142 -9.20 -7.31 -1.28
CA GLY A 142 -7.76 -7.24 -1.16
C GLY A 142 -7.29 -7.41 0.28
N THR A 143 -6.18 -8.13 0.45
CA THR A 143 -5.49 -8.30 1.72
C THR A 143 -4.03 -7.92 1.58
N MET A 144 -3.52 -7.09 2.48
CA MET A 144 -2.12 -6.73 2.59
C MET A 144 -1.65 -7.01 4.01
N THR A 145 -0.63 -7.86 4.16
CA THR A 145 -0.15 -8.28 5.48
C THR A 145 1.37 -8.24 5.58
N ASN A 146 1.86 -8.07 6.81
CA ASN A 146 3.22 -8.42 7.15
C ASN A 146 3.29 -8.99 8.57
N SER A 147 4.35 -9.75 8.85
CA SER A 147 4.64 -10.37 10.15
C SER A 147 5.85 -9.75 10.85
N ASP A 148 6.31 -8.58 10.42
CA ASP A 148 7.49 -7.91 10.97
C ASP A 148 7.11 -6.93 12.09
N SER A 149 7.73 -7.11 13.24
CA SER A 149 7.55 -6.21 14.41
C SER A 149 8.24 -4.85 14.26
N SER A 150 9.11 -4.70 13.28
CA SER A 150 9.91 -3.47 13.07
C SER A 150 9.47 -2.65 11.87
N ASN A 151 8.66 -3.23 11.00
CA ASN A 151 8.24 -2.58 9.76
C ASN A 151 6.72 -2.49 9.63
N ALA A 152 6.25 -1.39 9.05
CA ALA A 152 4.85 -1.24 8.70
C ALA A 152 4.46 -2.13 7.51
N THR A 153 3.19 -2.53 7.42
CA THR A 153 2.69 -3.27 6.25
C THR A 153 2.80 -2.45 4.99
N ILE A 154 2.45 -1.18 5.05
CA ILE A 154 2.61 -0.23 3.93
C ILE A 154 3.48 0.94 4.39
N ARG A 155 4.52 1.23 3.61
CA ARG A 155 5.44 2.36 3.82
C ARG A 155 5.49 3.18 2.53
N VAL A 156 5.06 4.46 2.60
CA VAL A 156 4.98 5.35 1.43
C VAL A 156 5.66 6.69 1.68
N GLY A 157 6.17 7.30 0.62
CA GLY A 157 6.85 8.58 0.61
C GLY A 157 5.91 9.78 0.63
N ALA A 158 6.43 10.96 0.26
CA ALA A 158 5.67 12.20 0.23
C ALA A 158 4.59 12.20 -0.86
N SER A 159 3.53 12.98 -0.64
CA SER A 159 2.43 13.16 -1.59
C SER A 159 1.76 11.84 -2.04
N SER A 160 1.84 10.83 -1.20
CA SER A 160 1.28 9.51 -1.47
C SER A 160 -0.18 9.42 -1.03
N SER A 161 -0.90 8.49 -1.65
CA SER A 161 -2.29 8.18 -1.31
C SER A 161 -2.45 6.68 -1.04
N VAL A 162 -3.01 6.33 0.11
CA VAL A 162 -3.37 4.94 0.45
C VAL A 162 -4.87 4.86 0.67
N THR A 163 -5.58 4.11 -0.16
CA THR A 163 -7.02 3.88 -0.04
C THR A 163 -7.28 2.43 0.37
N ASN A 164 -8.03 2.20 1.44
CA ASN A 164 -8.36 0.87 1.91
C ASN A 164 -9.88 0.64 2.00
N SER A 165 -10.34 -0.34 1.25
CA SER A 165 -11.68 -0.94 1.35
C SER A 165 -11.62 -2.43 1.74
N GLY A 166 -10.41 -3.02 1.78
CA GLY A 166 -10.13 -4.41 2.13
C GLY A 166 -9.49 -4.55 3.51
N THR A 167 -8.50 -5.42 3.64
CA THR A 167 -7.76 -5.63 4.89
C THR A 167 -6.32 -5.21 4.74
N ILE A 168 -5.83 -4.34 5.63
CA ILE A 168 -4.41 -4.04 5.82
C ILE A 168 -4.06 -4.40 7.25
N LYS A 169 -3.11 -5.33 7.44
CA LYS A 169 -2.81 -5.88 8.75
C LYS A 169 -1.31 -6.04 8.98
N ASN A 170 -0.84 -5.56 10.13
CA ASN A 170 0.42 -5.98 10.71
C ASN A 170 0.12 -7.08 11.75
N ASP A 171 0.60 -8.31 11.51
CA ASP A 171 0.27 -9.48 12.32
C ASP A 171 0.82 -9.42 13.75
N VAL A 172 1.84 -8.63 13.98
CA VAL A 172 2.47 -8.46 15.30
C VAL A 172 2.08 -7.16 16.00
N GLY A 173 1.07 -6.43 15.47
CA GLY A 173 0.49 -5.27 16.11
C GLY A 173 1.31 -3.98 16.03
N ASN A 174 2.23 -3.86 15.06
CA ASN A 174 2.96 -2.63 14.78
C ASN A 174 2.20 -1.74 13.78
N ASP A 175 2.89 -0.83 13.09
CA ASP A 175 2.28 0.07 12.12
C ASP A 175 1.65 -0.71 10.94
N ALA A 176 0.39 -0.47 10.66
CA ALA A 176 -0.25 -0.96 9.44
C ALA A 176 0.13 -0.07 8.25
N ILE A 177 0.08 1.25 8.42
CA ILE A 177 0.45 2.21 7.39
C ILE A 177 1.35 3.27 8.01
N LYS A 178 2.54 3.46 7.41
CA LYS A 178 3.49 4.48 7.83
C LYS A 178 3.82 5.44 6.70
N LEU A 179 3.63 6.73 6.96
CA LEU A 179 3.96 7.81 6.04
C LEU A 179 5.40 8.27 6.30
N TYR A 180 6.24 8.21 5.29
CA TYR A 180 7.64 8.67 5.34
C TYR A 180 7.83 10.06 4.76
N GLY A 181 6.77 10.68 4.23
CA GLY A 181 6.82 12.00 3.63
C GLY A 181 5.58 12.83 3.93
N ASN A 182 5.69 14.13 3.68
CA ASN A 182 4.63 15.11 3.93
C ASN A 182 3.52 15.04 2.88
N ASN A 183 2.37 15.67 3.18
CA ASN A 183 1.24 15.86 2.29
C ASN A 183 0.63 14.55 1.75
N SER A 184 0.65 13.49 2.54
CA SER A 184 0.09 12.20 2.16
C SER A 184 -1.32 12.00 2.72
N THR A 185 -2.11 11.18 2.04
CA THR A 185 -3.49 10.91 2.40
C THR A 185 -3.72 9.42 2.64
N ILE A 186 -4.34 9.08 3.76
CA ILE A 186 -4.92 7.77 4.02
C ILE A 186 -6.43 7.87 3.91
N THR A 187 -7.06 7.02 3.12
CA THR A 187 -8.52 6.95 2.96
C THR A 187 -9.01 5.57 3.40
N LEU A 188 -9.84 5.53 4.43
CA LEU A 188 -10.46 4.31 4.94
C LEU A 188 -11.96 4.35 4.60
N LYS A 189 -12.43 3.38 3.82
CA LYS A 189 -13.81 3.37 3.34
C LYS A 189 -14.37 1.95 3.19
N ASP A 190 -15.66 1.84 2.93
CA ASP A 190 -16.35 0.62 2.53
C ASP A 190 -16.12 -0.55 3.50
N LYS A 191 -16.04 -0.29 4.80
CA LYS A 191 -15.77 -1.26 5.87
C LYS A 191 -14.36 -1.86 5.83
N GLY A 192 -13.41 -1.22 5.18
CA GLY A 192 -12.02 -1.66 5.14
C GLY A 192 -11.44 -1.81 6.56
N ILE A 193 -10.72 -2.88 6.78
CA ILE A 193 -10.13 -3.25 8.07
C ILE A 193 -8.68 -2.80 8.11
N VAL A 194 -8.28 -2.20 9.23
CA VAL A 194 -6.88 -1.90 9.53
C VAL A 194 -6.55 -2.49 10.91
N VAL A 195 -5.50 -3.32 10.96
CA VAL A 195 -4.95 -3.86 12.21
C VAL A 195 -3.50 -3.38 12.35
N GLY A 196 -3.27 -2.56 13.35
CA GLY A 196 -2.02 -1.82 13.58
C GLY A 196 -2.22 -0.31 13.46
N LYS A 197 -1.17 0.45 13.74
CA LYS A 197 -1.22 1.91 13.78
C LYS A 197 -1.20 2.55 12.39
N LEU A 198 -1.79 3.74 12.31
CA LEU A 198 -1.60 4.70 11.22
C LEU A 198 -0.56 5.72 11.71
N ASP A 199 0.64 5.67 11.14
CA ASP A 199 1.77 6.48 11.60
C ASP A 199 2.12 7.60 10.60
N ALA A 200 1.99 8.85 11.05
CA ALA A 200 2.46 10.05 10.36
C ALA A 200 3.41 10.86 11.24
N LEU A 201 4.11 10.23 12.18
CA LEU A 201 5.00 10.91 13.11
C LEU A 201 6.07 11.74 12.37
N LEU A 202 6.25 12.98 12.79
CA LEU A 202 7.15 13.97 12.18
C LEU A 202 6.78 14.33 10.71
N ARG A 203 5.53 14.11 10.28
CA ARG A 203 5.07 14.49 8.93
C ARG A 203 4.03 15.58 9.03
N THR A 204 4.06 16.50 8.09
CA THR A 204 3.12 17.64 8.03
C THR A 204 2.19 17.51 6.83
N GLY A 205 0.99 18.06 6.94
CA GLY A 205 -0.01 18.05 5.86
C GLY A 205 -0.63 16.67 5.60
N SER A 206 -0.47 15.71 6.53
CA SER A 206 -1.08 14.39 6.40
C SER A 206 -2.60 14.46 6.62
N THR A 207 -3.34 13.76 5.78
CA THR A 207 -4.81 13.73 5.85
C THR A 207 -5.28 12.29 6.09
N LEU A 208 -6.24 12.12 7.00
CA LEU A 208 -6.97 10.88 7.19
C LEU A 208 -8.43 11.11 6.78
N LYS A 209 -8.87 10.44 5.71
CA LYS A 209 -10.26 10.44 5.24
C LYS A 209 -10.95 9.17 5.67
N ILE A 210 -12.16 9.27 6.22
CA ILE A 210 -12.89 8.10 6.73
C ILE A 210 -14.34 8.13 6.27
N ASN A 211 -14.78 7.03 5.68
CA ASN A 211 -16.19 6.73 5.43
C ASN A 211 -16.42 5.22 5.34
N HIS A 212 -16.76 4.59 6.43
CA HIS A 212 -17.08 3.17 6.46
C HIS A 212 -18.57 2.85 6.18
N GLY A 213 -19.37 3.87 5.95
CA GLY A 213 -20.82 3.72 5.76
C GLY A 213 -21.61 3.84 7.06
N VAL A 214 -22.93 3.70 6.91
CA VAL A 214 -23.91 3.89 8.00
C VAL A 214 -23.78 2.84 9.08
N GLY A 215 -23.90 3.27 10.34
CA GLY A 215 -24.02 2.37 11.48
C GLY A 215 -22.74 1.60 11.80
N GLN A 216 -21.61 1.99 11.24
CA GLN A 216 -20.32 1.37 11.53
C GLN A 216 -19.57 2.13 12.63
N SER A 217 -18.89 1.39 13.48
CA SER A 217 -18.00 1.94 14.52
C SER A 217 -16.64 1.26 14.38
N TYR A 218 -15.60 2.07 14.27
CA TYR A 218 -14.23 1.59 14.11
C TYR A 218 -13.32 2.25 15.13
N PHE A 219 -12.31 1.51 15.53
CA PHE A 219 -11.23 1.99 16.38
C PHE A 219 -9.92 1.96 15.57
N TYR A 220 -9.23 3.08 15.52
CA TYR A 220 -7.91 3.19 14.92
C TYR A 220 -6.93 3.79 15.91
N GLU A 221 -5.74 3.23 15.96
CA GLU A 221 -4.62 3.85 16.64
C GLU A 221 -3.84 4.71 15.63
N THR A 222 -3.63 5.98 15.98
CA THR A 222 -2.90 6.93 15.15
C THR A 222 -1.68 7.45 15.88
N GLU A 223 -0.61 7.74 15.15
CA GLU A 223 0.59 8.42 15.66
C GLU A 223 0.98 9.55 14.72
N GLY A 224 1.22 10.76 15.27
CA GLY A 224 1.45 11.98 14.49
C GLY A 224 0.17 12.74 14.12
N ASP A 225 0.35 13.84 13.38
CA ASP A 225 -0.70 14.80 13.09
C ASP A 225 -1.44 14.48 11.78
N PHE A 226 -2.73 14.19 11.90
CA PHE A 226 -3.62 14.02 10.77
C PHE A 226 -4.71 15.09 10.75
N THR A 227 -4.95 15.69 9.58
CA THR A 227 -6.20 16.41 9.34
C THR A 227 -7.29 15.40 8.99
N LEU A 228 -8.32 15.29 9.83
CA LEU A 228 -9.41 14.34 9.60
C LEU A 228 -10.45 14.96 8.66
N LYS A 229 -10.82 14.23 7.62
CA LYS A 229 -11.80 14.66 6.61
C LYS A 229 -12.78 13.54 6.29
N ASP A 230 -13.97 13.92 5.80
CA ASP A 230 -14.85 13.01 5.07
C ASP A 230 -14.31 12.75 3.65
N LEU A 231 -14.99 11.90 2.86
CA LEU A 231 -14.55 11.62 1.48
C LEU A 231 -14.67 12.83 0.56
N ASP A 232 -15.59 13.74 0.83
CA ASP A 232 -15.80 14.97 0.06
C ASP A 232 -14.74 16.04 0.39
N GLY A 233 -13.92 15.78 1.41
CA GLY A 233 -12.82 16.65 1.84
C GLY A 233 -13.23 17.69 2.87
N ASN A 234 -14.45 17.61 3.42
CA ASN A 234 -14.86 18.47 4.52
C ASN A 234 -14.18 18.02 5.81
N GLN A 235 -13.76 18.97 6.63
CA GLN A 235 -13.15 18.66 7.92
C GLN A 235 -14.19 18.02 8.86
N VAL A 236 -13.84 16.89 9.45
CA VAL A 236 -14.65 16.24 10.47
C VAL A 236 -14.31 16.87 11.81
N VAL A 237 -15.32 17.43 12.50
CA VAL A 237 -15.16 18.14 13.76
C VAL A 237 -15.60 17.23 14.91
N LYS A 238 -14.86 17.26 16.00
CA LYS A 238 -15.22 16.55 17.24
C LYS A 238 -16.43 17.21 17.89
N GLY A 239 -17.41 16.43 18.28
CA GLY A 239 -18.42 16.85 19.23
C GLY A 239 -17.84 16.98 20.65
N SER A 240 -18.38 17.85 21.48
CA SER A 240 -18.00 17.96 22.89
C SER A 240 -18.17 16.62 23.62
N ALA A 241 -17.33 16.37 24.63
CA ALA A 241 -17.36 15.14 25.42
C ALA A 241 -18.77 14.82 25.93
N GLY A 242 -19.31 13.67 25.53
CA GLY A 242 -20.66 13.22 25.89
C GLY A 242 -21.75 13.47 24.85
N SER A 243 -21.49 14.21 23.78
CA SER A 243 -22.41 14.35 22.66
C SER A 243 -21.81 13.82 21.38
N VAL A 244 -22.40 12.79 20.85
CA VAL A 244 -22.21 12.40 19.46
C VAL A 244 -23.10 13.35 18.66
N GLY A 245 -22.65 14.57 18.47
CA GLY A 245 -23.48 15.62 17.91
C GLY A 245 -22.71 16.50 16.95
N GLN A 246 -23.43 16.98 16.00
CA GLN A 246 -23.00 17.95 15.04
C GLN A 246 -22.37 19.19 15.69
N GLY A 247 -21.24 19.65 15.18
CA GLY A 247 -20.87 21.04 15.28
C GLY A 247 -20.17 21.49 16.55
N GLY A 248 -19.12 20.83 16.96
CA GLY A 248 -18.14 21.43 17.88
C GLY A 248 -17.05 22.18 17.09
N SER A 249 -16.59 23.30 17.61
CA SER A 249 -15.52 24.11 17.02
C SER A 249 -14.11 23.68 17.49
N GLU A 250 -13.95 22.47 18.02
CA GLU A 250 -12.66 21.99 18.47
C GLU A 250 -11.86 21.47 17.29
N THR A 251 -10.60 21.85 17.22
CA THR A 251 -9.69 21.41 16.16
C THR A 251 -9.29 19.96 16.37
N LEU A 252 -9.08 19.27 15.29
CA LEU A 252 -8.69 17.86 15.27
C LEU A 252 -7.37 17.58 16.03
N ASP A 253 -6.54 18.59 16.21
CA ASP A 253 -5.28 18.50 16.96
C ASP A 253 -5.48 17.96 18.37
N GLU A 254 -6.62 18.22 19.01
CA GLU A 254 -6.95 17.63 20.31
C GLU A 254 -7.33 16.16 20.24
N LEU A 255 -7.97 15.69 19.16
CA LEU A 255 -8.27 14.27 18.94
C LEU A 255 -7.04 13.44 18.65
N LEU A 256 -6.09 14.01 17.94
CA LEU A 256 -4.85 13.33 17.53
C LEU A 256 -3.80 13.28 18.65
N SER A 257 -3.99 14.04 19.72
CA SER A 257 -3.19 13.91 20.94
C SER A 257 -3.48 12.62 21.73
N TYR A 258 -4.58 11.96 21.43
CA TYR A 258 -4.88 10.62 21.95
C TYR A 258 -4.30 9.58 21.00
N LYS A 259 -3.64 8.54 21.55
CA LYS A 259 -3.08 7.42 20.78
C LYS A 259 -4.12 6.58 20.03
N SER A 260 -5.39 6.86 20.21
CA SER A 260 -6.49 6.10 19.63
C SER A 260 -7.66 6.98 19.24
N LEU A 261 -8.21 6.75 18.06
CA LEU A 261 -9.35 7.46 17.51
C LEU A 261 -10.53 6.49 17.33
N ASN A 262 -11.63 6.71 18.04
CA ASN A 262 -12.87 5.96 17.86
C ASN A 262 -13.83 6.81 17.03
N ILE A 263 -14.08 6.39 15.79
CA ILE A 263 -14.96 7.10 14.87
C ILE A 263 -16.29 6.35 14.76
N ARG A 264 -17.37 7.05 15.10
CA ARG A 264 -18.73 6.62 14.83
C ARG A 264 -19.31 7.51 13.74
N GLN A 265 -19.66 6.92 12.63
CA GLN A 265 -20.38 7.63 11.58
C GLN A 265 -21.89 7.42 11.76
N PHE A 266 -22.62 8.51 11.99
CA PHE A 266 -24.08 8.51 11.98
C PHE A 266 -24.52 9.18 10.69
N LEU A 267 -25.35 8.53 9.91
CA LEU A 267 -26.12 9.20 8.90
C LEU A 267 -27.40 9.72 9.55
N THR A 268 -27.60 11.02 9.46
CA THR A 268 -28.94 11.59 9.58
C THR A 268 -29.66 11.35 8.27
N SER A 269 -30.78 10.64 8.34
CA SER A 269 -31.75 10.50 7.24
C SER A 269 -32.34 11.86 6.86
#